data_79772300b2b80e7479f1981a5dbee5d2
#
_entry.id   79772300b2b80e7479f1981a5dbee5d2
#
_cell.length_a   1.000
_cell.length_b   1.000
_cell.length_c   1.000
_cell.angle_alpha   90.00
_cell.angle_beta   90.00
_cell.angle_gamma   90.00
#
_symmetry.space_group_name_H-M   'P 1'
#
loop_
_entity.id
_entity.type
_entity.pdbx_description
1 polymer ?
#
loop_
_entity_poly.entity_id
_entity_poly.type
_entity_poly.pdbx_seq_one_letter_code
_entity_poly.pdbx_strand_id
1 'polypeptide(L)'
;MKALFITTLRPGRGLSLGLSLILCLSLFTACKSQQATTSLSQNGKELYNMNGKKILSDQFEKIDFFIGNYLVQKGNLKGLYNTSGRQILPCQFQNIDFFMGNYLVQKDNLKGLYDTSGRQIMPCQFQNIDFYMGNYLVQKDNLKGLYNTSGRQIMPCQFDKIELYMGNYLVQKDNLKGLYNTNGIQIMPCQFDKIELYMGNYLVQKENLKGLYNTSGRQIMPCQFDRIDFYMGNYLVQKGNLKGLYNTNGIQIMPCQFDRIDFYTGNYLVQKGKKKGLYNANGKEIMPCKYKNITMYRGEWLGEM
;
A
#
# COMPACT_ATOMS: atom_id res chain seq x y z
N MET A 1 -8.05 32.22 41.99
CA MET A 1 -8.12 33.62 41.49
C MET A 1 -7.08 33.81 40.39
N LYS A 2 -7.52 34.29 39.24
CA LYS A 2 -6.75 34.73 38.03
C LYS A 2 -6.20 33.59 37.17
N ALA A 3 -6.43 33.53 35.92
CA ALA A 3 -7.27 34.17 34.90
C ALA A 3 -6.75 33.59 33.55
N LEU A 4 -7.70 33.21 32.78
CA LEU A 4 -7.70 32.84 31.37
C LEU A 4 -6.91 33.85 30.49
N PHE A 5 -6.14 33.36 29.52
CA PHE A 5 -5.97 34.05 28.25
C PHE A 5 -6.08 33.06 27.09
N ILE A 6 -7.17 33.23 26.38
CA ILE A 6 -7.42 32.64 25.07
C ILE A 6 -6.79 33.55 24.03
N THR A 7 -5.93 33.05 23.17
CA THR A 7 -5.57 33.72 21.92
C THR A 7 -5.86 32.78 20.74
N THR A 8 -6.80 33.22 19.95
CA THR A 8 -7.19 32.70 18.64
C THR A 8 -6.05 32.85 17.63
N LEU A 9 -5.70 31.78 16.94
CA LEU A 9 -4.86 31.83 15.73
C LEU A 9 -5.60 31.21 14.53
N ARG A 10 -5.70 32.03 13.48
CA ARG A 10 -6.29 31.76 12.18
C ARG A 10 -5.48 30.70 11.39
N PRO A 11 -6.10 30.00 10.43
CA PRO A 11 -5.46 28.92 9.67
C PRO A 11 -4.65 29.47 8.49
N GLY A 12 -3.44 28.97 8.33
CA GLY A 12 -2.55 29.22 7.20
C GLY A 12 -1.72 27.99 6.84
N ARG A 13 -2.08 27.38 5.72
CA ARG A 13 -1.29 26.59 4.75
C ARG A 13 -0.17 25.67 5.26
N GLY A 14 -0.37 24.37 5.03
CA GLY A 14 0.64 23.45 4.50
C GLY A 14 1.75 23.04 5.45
N LEU A 15 1.58 21.92 6.16
CA LEU A 15 2.72 21.19 6.69
C LEU A 15 2.45 19.69 6.67
N SER A 16 3.37 19.02 6.00
CA SER A 16 3.54 17.58 5.91
C SER A 16 3.47 16.89 7.26
N LEU A 17 2.82 15.73 7.28
CA LEU A 17 2.74 14.79 8.38
C LEU A 17 4.12 14.35 8.90
N GLY A 18 4.48 14.92 10.03
CA GLY A 18 5.50 14.42 10.93
C GLY A 18 4.89 14.33 12.33
N LEU A 19 4.01 13.38 12.54
CA LEU A 19 3.45 13.15 13.89
C LEU A 19 3.47 11.66 14.17
N SER A 20 4.50 11.21 14.88
CA SER A 20 4.37 10.12 15.85
C SER A 20 5.72 9.76 16.45
N LEU A 21 6.23 10.54 17.36
CA LEU A 21 7.30 10.09 18.27
C LEU A 21 7.42 11.00 19.50
N ILE A 22 6.35 11.18 20.25
CA ILE A 22 6.44 11.69 21.64
C ILE A 22 5.27 11.09 22.41
N LEU A 23 5.41 9.85 22.90
CA LEU A 23 4.71 9.35 24.09
C LEU A 23 5.30 8.01 24.55
N CYS A 24 6.55 8.00 24.95
CA CYS A 24 7.15 6.93 25.75
C CYS A 24 8.31 7.47 26.60
N LEU A 25 8.12 8.63 27.25
CA LEU A 25 9.15 9.19 28.18
C LEU A 25 8.53 9.51 29.54
N SER A 26 7.82 8.54 30.16
CA SER A 26 7.42 8.72 31.56
C SER A 26 7.14 7.41 32.31
N LEU A 27 7.93 6.36 32.10
CA LEU A 27 7.97 5.19 32.99
C LEU A 27 9.42 4.69 33.21
N PHE A 28 10.37 5.63 33.36
CA PHE A 28 11.68 5.33 33.93
C PHE A 28 11.73 5.79 35.38
N THR A 29 10.92 5.18 36.24
CA THR A 29 11.14 5.26 37.68
C THR A 29 11.56 3.89 38.20
N ALA A 30 12.83 3.83 38.59
CA ALA A 30 13.42 2.90 39.52
C ALA A 30 13.41 1.41 39.12
N CYS A 31 14.04 1.04 38.00
CA CYS A 31 14.79 -0.21 38.03
C CYS A 31 16.21 0.15 38.49
N LYS A 32 16.57 -0.13 39.76
CA LYS A 32 17.95 -0.13 40.22
C LYS A 32 18.69 -1.11 39.31
N SER A 33 19.48 -0.58 38.37
CA SER A 33 20.37 -1.37 37.53
C SER A 33 21.28 -2.14 38.44
N GLN A 34 21.13 -3.46 38.52
CA GLN A 34 22.16 -4.32 39.02
C GLN A 34 23.36 -4.16 38.06
N GLN A 35 24.30 -3.29 38.42
CA GLN A 35 25.58 -3.18 37.71
C GLN A 35 26.30 -4.49 37.89
N ALA A 36 26.39 -5.27 36.82
CA ALA A 36 27.27 -6.41 36.77
C ALA A 36 28.70 -5.88 36.65
N THR A 37 29.58 -6.34 37.55
CA THR A 37 31.03 -6.03 37.47
C THR A 37 31.70 -6.92 36.43
N THR A 38 32.43 -6.31 35.49
CA THR A 38 33.26 -7.04 34.52
C THR A 38 34.68 -7.16 35.04
N SER A 39 35.20 -8.39 35.17
CA SER A 39 36.63 -8.64 35.40
C SER A 39 37.35 -8.95 34.08
N LEU A 40 38.49 -8.34 33.83
CA LEU A 40 39.33 -8.55 32.64
C LEU A 40 40.26 -9.74 32.87
N SER A 41 40.06 -10.85 32.16
CA SER A 41 41.09 -11.89 31.95
C SER A 41 41.89 -11.60 30.68
N GLN A 42 43.12 -12.09 30.56
CA GLN A 42 44.02 -11.78 29.43
C GLN A 42 43.49 -12.23 28.06
N ASN A 43 42.41 -13.04 27.98
CA ASN A 43 41.86 -13.63 26.74
C ASN A 43 40.34 -13.52 26.59
N GLY A 44 39.64 -12.65 27.34
CA GLY A 44 38.21 -12.50 27.22
C GLY A 44 37.54 -11.86 28.43
N LYS A 45 36.27 -11.49 28.32
CA LYS A 45 35.48 -10.88 29.38
C LYS A 45 34.55 -11.91 30.01
N GLU A 46 34.49 -11.92 31.32
CA GLU A 46 33.56 -12.70 32.12
C GLU A 46 32.53 -11.78 32.78
N LEU A 47 31.32 -12.26 32.94
CA LEU A 47 30.27 -11.53 33.62
C LEU A 47 29.80 -12.30 34.85
N TYR A 48 29.77 -11.64 35.97
CA TYR A 48 29.28 -12.17 37.25
C TYR A 48 28.11 -11.33 37.76
N ASN A 49 27.14 -11.94 38.43
CA ASN A 49 26.11 -11.21 39.15
C ASN A 49 26.64 -10.67 40.50
N MET A 50 25.81 -9.89 41.20
CA MET A 50 26.16 -9.29 42.50
C MET A 50 26.50 -10.32 43.58
N ASN A 51 26.09 -11.59 43.45
CA ASN A 51 26.38 -12.67 44.37
C ASN A 51 27.62 -13.49 43.98
N GLY A 52 28.42 -13.02 43.01
CA GLY A 52 29.61 -13.69 42.52
C GLY A 52 29.34 -14.92 41.64
N LYS A 53 28.12 -15.20 41.27
CA LYS A 53 27.80 -16.28 40.33
C LYS A 53 28.11 -15.85 38.91
N LYS A 54 28.91 -16.65 38.20
CA LYS A 54 29.24 -16.44 36.78
C LYS A 54 27.97 -16.54 35.93
N ILE A 55 27.70 -15.49 35.13
CA ILE A 55 26.58 -15.39 34.17
C ILE A 55 27.06 -15.79 32.79
N LEU A 56 28.20 -15.22 32.34
CA LEU A 56 28.82 -15.51 31.05
C LEU A 56 30.24 -15.93 31.20
N SER A 57 30.69 -16.96 30.46
CA SER A 57 32.05 -17.47 30.44
C SER A 57 32.96 -16.60 29.56
N ASP A 58 34.24 -16.77 29.72
CA ASP A 58 35.40 -16.04 29.22
C ASP A 58 35.67 -16.05 27.71
N GLN A 59 34.67 -16.26 26.92
CA GLN A 59 34.84 -16.45 25.47
C GLN A 59 34.58 -15.19 24.64
N PHE A 60 34.18 -14.07 25.28
CA PHE A 60 33.73 -12.88 24.58
C PHE A 60 34.74 -11.73 24.73
N GLU A 61 35.07 -11.11 23.60
CA GLU A 61 35.95 -9.94 23.56
C GLU A 61 35.22 -8.69 24.05
N LYS A 62 33.90 -8.65 23.85
CA LYS A 62 33.04 -7.52 24.25
C LYS A 62 31.71 -8.03 24.80
N ILE A 63 31.23 -7.38 25.86
CA ILE A 63 29.93 -7.62 26.48
C ILE A 63 29.32 -6.22 26.72
N ASP A 64 28.21 -5.91 26.09
CA ASP A 64 27.46 -4.68 26.28
C ASP A 64 26.03 -5.02 26.77
N PHE A 65 25.40 -4.11 27.50
CA PHE A 65 23.98 -4.24 27.85
C PHE A 65 23.12 -3.69 26.71
N PHE A 66 22.18 -4.50 26.20
CA PHE A 66 21.38 -4.18 25.05
C PHE A 66 19.92 -4.65 25.22
N ILE A 67 18.99 -3.70 25.37
CA ILE A 67 17.53 -3.96 25.47
C ILE A 67 17.22 -5.08 26.49
N GLY A 68 17.70 -4.94 27.73
CA GLY A 68 17.44 -5.89 28.79
C GLY A 68 18.24 -7.22 28.72
N ASN A 69 19.18 -7.33 27.78
CA ASN A 69 20.00 -8.52 27.52
C ASN A 69 21.48 -8.15 27.38
N TYR A 70 22.35 -9.12 27.22
CA TYR A 70 23.76 -8.93 26.96
C TYR A 70 24.10 -9.21 25.50
N LEU A 71 24.51 -8.15 24.79
CA LEU A 71 25.10 -8.25 23.45
C LEU A 71 26.56 -8.63 23.60
N VAL A 72 26.94 -9.80 23.09
CA VAL A 72 28.30 -10.33 23.17
C VAL A 72 28.95 -10.35 21.80
N GLN A 73 30.27 -10.22 21.78
CA GLN A 73 31.07 -10.26 20.55
C GLN A 73 32.21 -11.27 20.66
N LYS A 74 32.38 -12.06 19.58
CA LYS A 74 33.48 -12.97 19.37
C LYS A 74 34.03 -12.79 17.96
N GLY A 75 35.23 -12.24 17.83
CA GLY A 75 35.71 -11.72 16.54
C GLY A 75 34.82 -10.63 16.02
N ASN A 76 34.43 -10.71 14.76
CA ASN A 76 33.50 -9.76 14.13
C ASN A 76 32.02 -10.16 14.28
N LEU A 77 31.72 -11.23 15.03
CA LEU A 77 30.37 -11.79 15.14
C LEU A 77 29.75 -11.48 16.50
N LYS A 78 28.50 -11.12 16.48
CA LYS A 78 27.69 -10.78 17.64
C LYS A 78 26.66 -11.87 17.94
N GLY A 79 26.37 -12.03 19.23
CA GLY A 79 25.32 -12.89 19.77
C GLY A 79 24.56 -12.20 20.89
N LEU A 80 23.49 -12.79 21.37
CA LEU A 80 22.67 -12.23 22.44
C LEU A 80 22.39 -13.26 23.53
N TYR A 81 22.55 -12.85 24.79
CA TYR A 81 22.29 -13.65 25.98
C TYR A 81 21.38 -12.89 26.92
N ASN A 82 20.46 -13.58 27.58
CA ASN A 82 19.61 -12.93 28.57
C ASN A 82 20.37 -12.70 29.89
N THR A 83 19.74 -12.01 30.83
CA THR A 83 20.33 -11.69 32.15
C THR A 83 20.67 -12.91 33.02
N SER A 84 20.09 -14.09 32.73
CA SER A 84 20.44 -15.33 33.39
C SER A 84 21.60 -16.09 32.72
N GLY A 85 22.15 -15.58 31.61
CA GLY A 85 23.24 -16.22 30.86
C GLY A 85 22.77 -17.25 29.83
N ARG A 86 21.46 -17.37 29.59
CA ARG A 86 20.93 -18.23 28.52
C ARG A 86 21.09 -17.54 27.16
N GLN A 87 21.63 -18.25 26.20
CA GLN A 87 21.75 -17.77 24.83
C GLN A 87 20.37 -17.57 24.21
N ILE A 88 20.15 -16.38 23.66
CA ILE A 88 19.01 -16.00 22.83
C ILE A 88 19.38 -16.15 21.35
N LEU A 89 20.51 -15.53 20.95
CA LEU A 89 21.06 -15.64 19.61
C LEU A 89 22.51 -16.06 19.65
N PRO A 90 22.96 -17.02 18.83
CA PRO A 90 24.34 -17.41 18.75
C PRO A 90 25.24 -16.31 18.16
N CYS A 91 26.55 -16.32 18.47
CA CYS A 91 27.54 -15.43 17.87
C CYS A 91 27.78 -15.81 16.40
N GLN A 92 26.89 -15.38 15.52
CA GLN A 92 26.97 -15.65 14.07
C GLN A 92 26.53 -14.49 13.21
N PHE A 93 26.19 -13.36 13.82
CA PHE A 93 25.64 -12.19 13.11
C PHE A 93 26.67 -11.06 13.13
N GLN A 94 26.79 -10.36 12.00
CA GLN A 94 27.61 -9.16 11.87
C GLN A 94 26.97 -7.97 12.60
N ASN A 95 25.64 -7.93 12.62
CA ASN A 95 24.90 -6.94 13.38
C ASN A 95 23.63 -7.53 14.01
N ILE A 96 23.24 -6.95 15.15
CA ILE A 96 21.99 -7.23 15.86
C ILE A 96 21.44 -5.88 16.31
N ASP A 97 20.28 -5.51 15.80
CA ASP A 97 19.53 -4.30 16.15
C ASP A 97 18.15 -4.68 16.71
N PHE A 98 17.50 -3.76 17.43
CA PHE A 98 16.13 -3.95 17.88
C PHE A 98 15.17 -3.19 16.96
N PHE A 99 14.21 -3.90 16.38
CA PHE A 99 13.34 -3.37 15.36
C PHE A 99 11.91 -3.89 15.54
N MET A 100 10.97 -2.98 15.83
CA MET A 100 9.54 -3.29 15.97
C MET A 100 9.26 -4.49 16.90
N GLY A 101 9.90 -4.52 18.09
CA GLY A 101 9.69 -5.56 19.08
C GLY A 101 10.47 -6.88 18.82
N ASN A 102 11.31 -6.92 17.80
CA ASN A 102 12.07 -8.08 17.37
C ASN A 102 13.55 -7.73 17.19
N TYR A 103 14.41 -8.74 17.00
CA TYR A 103 15.81 -8.55 16.67
C TYR A 103 16.01 -8.63 15.16
N LEU A 104 16.40 -7.50 14.55
CA LEU A 104 16.88 -7.42 13.18
C LEU A 104 18.34 -7.83 13.15
N VAL A 105 18.65 -8.92 12.49
CA VAL A 105 20.02 -9.46 12.42
C VAL A 105 20.56 -9.36 11.01
N GLN A 106 21.89 -9.28 10.91
CA GLN A 106 22.60 -9.29 9.64
C GLN A 106 23.62 -10.41 9.59
N LYS A 107 23.56 -11.22 8.53
CA LYS A 107 24.52 -12.28 8.22
C LYS A 107 24.80 -12.26 6.72
N ASP A 108 26.08 -12.28 6.32
CA ASP A 108 26.53 -12.24 4.92
C ASP A 108 25.90 -11.07 4.13
N ASN A 109 25.84 -9.89 4.79
CA ASN A 109 25.19 -8.66 4.30
C ASN A 109 23.67 -8.77 4.07
N LEU A 110 23.04 -9.88 4.41
CA LEU A 110 21.61 -10.09 4.31
C LEU A 110 20.94 -9.99 5.69
N LYS A 111 19.77 -9.43 5.72
CA LYS A 111 18.95 -9.21 6.92
C LYS A 111 17.98 -10.36 7.16
N GLY A 112 17.77 -10.67 8.42
CA GLY A 112 16.76 -11.59 8.93
C GLY A 112 16.10 -11.04 10.19
N LEU A 113 15.07 -11.69 10.67
CA LEU A 113 14.30 -11.25 11.84
C LEU A 113 14.10 -12.40 12.82
N TYR A 114 14.35 -12.14 14.11
CA TYR A 114 14.15 -13.07 15.23
C TYR A 114 13.29 -12.42 16.30
N ASP A 115 12.42 -13.18 16.93
CA ASP A 115 11.65 -12.67 18.07
C ASP A 115 12.51 -12.55 19.34
N THR A 116 11.95 -11.97 20.39
CA THR A 116 12.65 -11.76 21.67
C THR A 116 13.04 -13.04 22.38
N SER A 117 12.48 -14.19 22.01
CA SER A 117 12.88 -15.51 22.53
C SER A 117 14.05 -16.13 21.78
N GLY A 118 14.43 -15.57 20.63
CA GLY A 118 15.47 -16.09 19.73
C GLY A 118 14.91 -17.03 18.66
N ARG A 119 13.60 -17.13 18.49
CA ARG A 119 13.00 -17.90 17.40
C ARG A 119 13.07 -17.07 16.11
N GLN A 120 13.51 -17.71 15.04
CA GLN A 120 13.57 -17.09 13.73
C GLN A 120 12.16 -16.83 13.19
N ILE A 121 11.90 -15.56 12.85
CA ILE A 121 10.69 -15.10 12.14
C ILE A 121 10.94 -15.13 10.64
N MET A 122 12.08 -14.56 10.20
CA MET A 122 12.51 -14.54 8.79
C MET A 122 14.01 -14.87 8.71
N PRO A 123 14.44 -15.72 7.75
CA PRO A 123 15.85 -16.02 7.55
C PRO A 123 16.62 -14.82 7.00
N CYS A 124 17.95 -14.81 7.18
CA CYS A 124 18.85 -13.82 6.58
C CYS A 124 18.94 -14.07 5.07
N GLN A 125 18.03 -13.49 4.32
CA GLN A 125 17.97 -13.61 2.85
C GLN A 125 17.52 -12.32 2.15
N PHE A 126 17.30 -11.24 2.91
CA PHE A 126 16.79 -9.99 2.39
C PHE A 126 17.85 -8.90 2.45
N GLN A 127 17.92 -8.09 1.40
CA GLN A 127 18.77 -6.89 1.36
C GLN A 127 18.23 -5.81 2.30
N ASN A 128 16.91 -5.72 2.41
CA ASN A 128 16.24 -4.83 3.36
C ASN A 128 14.98 -5.44 3.95
N ILE A 129 14.66 -5.01 5.18
CA ILE A 129 13.42 -5.32 5.90
C ILE A 129 12.96 -4.02 6.54
N ASP A 130 11.80 -3.50 6.10
CA ASP A 130 11.16 -2.31 6.63
C ASP A 130 9.78 -2.67 7.20
N PHE A 131 9.27 -1.88 8.16
CA PHE A 131 7.91 -2.05 8.66
C PHE A 131 6.96 -1.14 7.88
N TYR A 132 5.94 -1.73 7.27
CA TYR A 132 5.03 -1.03 6.40
C TYR A 132 3.58 -1.48 6.62
N MET A 133 2.75 -0.59 7.15
CA MET A 133 1.32 -0.81 7.35
C MET A 133 0.97 -2.12 8.06
N GLY A 134 1.65 -2.41 9.19
CA GLY A 134 1.40 -3.61 9.99
C GLY A 134 2.05 -4.89 9.47
N ASN A 135 2.86 -4.80 8.41
CA ASN A 135 3.57 -5.90 7.77
C ASN A 135 5.05 -5.56 7.57
N TYR A 136 5.86 -6.52 7.16
CA TYR A 136 7.24 -6.30 6.75
C TYR A 136 7.35 -6.22 5.24
N LEU A 137 7.76 -5.05 4.73
CA LEU A 137 8.17 -4.86 3.35
C LEU A 137 9.62 -5.32 3.23
N VAL A 138 9.86 -6.34 2.45
CA VAL A 138 11.18 -6.92 2.25
C VAL A 138 11.70 -6.69 0.84
N GLN A 139 13.03 -6.66 0.70
CA GLN A 139 13.68 -6.54 -0.59
C GLN A 139 14.63 -7.71 -0.80
N LYS A 140 14.52 -8.40 -1.93
CA LYS A 140 15.41 -9.45 -2.39
C LYS A 140 15.63 -9.28 -3.90
N ASP A 141 16.89 -9.31 -4.35
CA ASP A 141 17.27 -9.14 -5.76
C ASP A 141 16.69 -7.84 -6.37
N ASN A 142 16.69 -6.76 -5.57
CA ASN A 142 16.09 -5.44 -5.85
C ASN A 142 14.56 -5.45 -6.00
N LEU A 143 13.90 -6.59 -5.89
CA LEU A 143 12.44 -6.73 -5.94
C LEU A 143 11.83 -6.76 -4.55
N LYS A 144 10.65 -6.19 -4.43
CA LYS A 144 9.90 -6.07 -3.18
C LYS A 144 8.88 -7.18 -3.01
N GLY A 145 8.74 -7.63 -1.76
CA GLY A 145 7.74 -8.57 -1.30
C GLY A 145 7.14 -8.13 0.04
N LEU A 146 6.12 -8.81 0.50
CA LEU A 146 5.43 -8.49 1.74
C LEU A 146 5.28 -9.73 2.62
N TYR A 147 5.61 -9.59 3.90
CA TYR A 147 5.48 -10.63 4.93
C TYR A 147 4.68 -10.09 6.10
N ASN A 148 3.84 -10.90 6.72
CA ASN A 148 3.15 -10.49 7.94
C ASN A 148 4.09 -10.52 9.15
N THR A 149 3.60 -10.07 10.30
CA THR A 149 4.37 -10.01 11.56
C THR A 149 4.81 -11.38 12.10
N SER A 150 4.16 -12.47 11.68
CA SER A 150 4.59 -13.85 12.02
C SER A 150 5.65 -14.42 11.07
N GLY A 151 6.08 -13.68 10.05
CA GLY A 151 7.05 -14.13 9.06
C GLY A 151 6.43 -14.95 7.90
N ARG A 152 5.09 -15.02 7.80
CA ARG A 152 4.44 -15.66 6.66
C ARG A 152 4.42 -14.70 5.46
N GLN A 153 4.85 -15.19 4.32
CA GLN A 153 4.81 -14.44 3.07
C GLN A 153 3.36 -14.13 2.66
N ILE A 154 3.08 -12.85 2.42
CA ILE A 154 1.82 -12.33 1.85
C ILE A 154 1.98 -12.20 0.34
N MET A 155 3.09 -11.57 -0.10
CA MET A 155 3.43 -11.42 -1.52
C MET A 155 4.90 -11.75 -1.74
N PRO A 156 5.26 -12.51 -2.81
CA PRO A 156 6.66 -12.81 -3.11
C PRO A 156 7.43 -11.57 -3.55
N CYS A 157 8.77 -11.61 -3.43
CA CYS A 157 9.66 -10.58 -3.97
C CYS A 157 9.70 -10.66 -5.50
N GLN A 158 8.77 -9.95 -6.14
CA GLN A 158 8.65 -9.92 -7.60
C GLN A 158 8.18 -8.57 -8.15
N PHE A 159 8.05 -7.56 -7.28
CA PHE A 159 7.52 -6.26 -7.64
C PHE A 159 8.58 -5.18 -7.50
N ASP A 160 8.62 -4.25 -8.45
CA ASP A 160 9.47 -3.05 -8.38
C ASP A 160 8.98 -2.12 -7.25
N LYS A 161 7.65 -2.08 -7.07
CA LYS A 161 7.01 -1.20 -6.09
C LYS A 161 5.75 -1.84 -5.50
N ILE A 162 5.54 -1.60 -4.20
CA ILE A 162 4.32 -1.97 -3.46
C ILE A 162 3.89 -0.75 -2.66
N GLU A 163 2.66 -0.28 -2.86
CA GLU A 163 2.07 0.86 -2.16
C GLU A 163 0.66 0.52 -1.66
N LEU A 164 0.27 1.08 -0.52
CA LEU A 164 -1.12 1.00 -0.07
C LEU A 164 -1.99 1.95 -0.89
N TYR A 165 -3.07 1.44 -1.47
CA TYR A 165 -4.00 2.19 -2.29
C TYR A 165 -5.45 1.77 -2.00
N MET A 166 -6.20 2.66 -1.37
CA MET A 166 -7.62 2.44 -1.04
C MET A 166 -7.91 1.09 -0.36
N GLY A 167 -7.11 0.74 0.66
CA GLY A 167 -7.25 -0.50 1.41
C GLY A 167 -6.73 -1.76 0.71
N ASN A 168 -6.11 -1.63 -0.45
CA ASN A 168 -5.46 -2.68 -1.23
C ASN A 168 -4.00 -2.33 -1.49
N TYR A 169 -3.22 -3.22 -2.06
CA TYR A 169 -1.85 -2.96 -2.49
C TYR A 169 -1.82 -2.73 -4.00
N LEU A 170 -1.47 -1.50 -4.40
CA LEU A 170 -1.08 -1.18 -5.77
C LEU A 170 0.36 -1.63 -5.95
N VAL A 171 0.57 -2.55 -6.87
CA VAL A 171 1.89 -3.09 -7.18
C VAL A 171 2.33 -2.69 -8.58
N GLN A 172 3.63 -2.60 -8.77
CA GLN A 172 4.24 -2.34 -10.07
C GLN A 172 5.23 -3.46 -10.40
N LYS A 173 5.18 -3.96 -11.61
CA LYS A 173 6.13 -4.91 -12.19
C LYS A 173 6.34 -4.55 -13.65
N ASP A 174 7.60 -4.40 -14.07
CA ASP A 174 7.95 -4.05 -15.47
C ASP A 174 7.22 -2.79 -15.96
N ASN A 175 7.14 -1.75 -15.09
CA ASN A 175 6.41 -0.49 -15.28
C ASN A 175 4.87 -0.63 -15.36
N LEU A 176 4.31 -1.83 -15.35
CA LEU A 176 2.88 -2.06 -15.37
C LEU A 176 2.33 -2.23 -13.95
N LYS A 177 1.13 -1.74 -13.75
CA LYS A 177 0.43 -1.75 -12.46
C LYS A 177 -0.57 -2.87 -12.36
N GLY A 178 -0.66 -3.45 -11.16
CA GLY A 178 -1.65 -4.44 -10.74
C GLY A 178 -2.19 -4.12 -9.35
N LEU A 179 -3.18 -4.85 -8.92
CA LEU A 179 -3.83 -4.64 -7.62
C LEU A 179 -3.96 -5.97 -6.88
N TYR A 180 -3.59 -5.97 -5.59
CA TYR A 180 -3.70 -7.10 -4.67
C TYR A 180 -4.45 -6.67 -3.41
N ASN A 181 -5.25 -7.54 -2.83
CA ASN A 181 -5.88 -7.26 -1.55
C ASN A 181 -4.86 -7.39 -0.39
N THR A 182 -5.28 -7.04 0.82
CA THR A 182 -4.44 -7.10 2.03
C THR A 182 -3.95 -8.51 2.40
N ASN A 183 -4.59 -9.54 1.89
CA ASN A 183 -4.18 -10.94 2.08
C ASN A 183 -3.19 -11.42 1.01
N GLY A 184 -2.80 -10.57 0.06
CA GLY A 184 -1.91 -10.90 -1.04
C GLY A 184 -2.60 -11.65 -2.19
N ILE A 185 -3.93 -11.62 -2.24
CA ILE A 185 -4.69 -12.21 -3.36
C ILE A 185 -4.77 -11.17 -4.48
N GLN A 186 -4.40 -11.57 -5.68
CA GLN A 186 -4.44 -10.71 -6.86
C GLN A 186 -5.90 -10.35 -7.21
N ILE A 187 -6.19 -9.04 -7.27
CA ILE A 187 -7.45 -8.47 -7.76
C ILE A 187 -7.32 -8.20 -9.26
N MET A 188 -6.22 -7.57 -9.68
CA MET A 188 -5.91 -7.29 -11.09
C MET A 188 -4.43 -7.58 -11.37
N PRO A 189 -4.09 -8.23 -12.49
CA PRO A 189 -2.71 -8.50 -12.87
C PRO A 189 -1.96 -7.20 -13.23
N CYS A 190 -0.61 -7.24 -13.17
CA CYS A 190 0.24 -6.15 -13.65
C CYS A 190 0.21 -6.10 -15.19
N GLN A 191 -0.74 -5.33 -15.72
CA GLN A 191 -0.92 -5.18 -17.18
C GLN A 191 -1.43 -3.79 -17.57
N PHE A 192 -1.55 -2.86 -16.62
CA PHE A 192 -2.10 -1.54 -16.84
C PHE A 192 -1.04 -0.46 -16.63
N ASP A 193 -1.05 0.56 -17.48
CA ASP A 193 -0.22 1.76 -17.32
C ASP A 193 -0.71 2.59 -16.12
N LYS A 194 -2.03 2.58 -15.89
CA LYS A 194 -2.67 3.34 -14.81
C LYS A 194 -3.87 2.62 -14.23
N ILE A 195 -4.06 2.74 -12.92
CA ILE A 195 -5.23 2.26 -12.18
C ILE A 195 -5.66 3.40 -11.25
N GLU A 196 -6.90 3.85 -11.35
CA GLU A 196 -7.48 4.90 -10.52
C GLU A 196 -8.86 4.49 -10.01
N LEU A 197 -9.21 4.89 -8.77
CA LEU A 197 -10.57 4.74 -8.28
C LEU A 197 -11.47 5.79 -8.94
N TYR A 198 -12.57 5.35 -9.55
CA TYR A 198 -13.50 6.20 -10.27
C TYR A 198 -14.95 5.72 -10.06
N MET A 199 -15.76 6.54 -9.39
CA MET A 199 -17.17 6.24 -9.11
C MET A 199 -17.40 4.84 -8.52
N GLY A 200 -16.58 4.44 -7.53
CA GLY A 200 -16.68 3.13 -6.86
C GLY A 200 -16.14 1.95 -7.67
N ASN A 201 -15.55 2.19 -8.83
CA ASN A 201 -14.90 1.21 -9.70
C ASN A 201 -13.45 1.61 -9.97
N TYR A 202 -12.68 0.76 -10.64
CA TYR A 202 -11.33 1.08 -11.10
C TYR A 202 -11.35 1.46 -12.59
N LEU A 203 -11.04 2.73 -12.87
CA LEU A 203 -10.70 3.19 -14.21
C LEU A 203 -9.26 2.77 -14.50
N VAL A 204 -9.07 1.95 -15.50
CA VAL A 204 -7.76 1.47 -15.91
C VAL A 204 -7.38 2.00 -17.28
N GLN A 205 -6.07 2.12 -17.51
CA GLN A 205 -5.52 2.50 -18.80
C GLN A 205 -4.53 1.44 -19.26
N LYS A 206 -4.62 1.05 -20.52
CA LYS A 206 -3.69 0.18 -21.22
C LYS A 206 -3.49 0.71 -22.63
N GLU A 207 -2.23 0.96 -23.03
CA GLU A 207 -1.89 1.46 -24.38
C GLU A 207 -2.71 2.73 -24.76
N ASN A 208 -2.82 3.67 -23.79
CA ASN A 208 -3.62 4.90 -23.89
C ASN A 208 -5.14 4.71 -23.93
N LEU A 209 -5.66 3.49 -24.02
CA LEU A 209 -7.07 3.21 -24.00
C LEU A 209 -7.57 2.90 -22.57
N LYS A 210 -8.76 3.37 -22.28
CA LYS A 210 -9.41 3.23 -20.97
C LYS A 210 -10.41 2.11 -20.95
N GLY A 211 -10.46 1.42 -19.80
CA GLY A 211 -11.42 0.39 -19.45
C GLY A 211 -11.91 0.57 -18.01
N LEU A 212 -12.89 -0.21 -17.61
CA LEU A 212 -13.46 -0.15 -16.28
C LEU A 212 -13.55 -1.53 -15.65
N TYR A 213 -13.12 -1.64 -14.38
CA TYR A 213 -13.17 -2.86 -13.57
C TYR A 213 -13.89 -2.56 -12.25
N ASN A 214 -14.67 -3.49 -11.75
CA ASN A 214 -15.25 -3.33 -10.41
C ASN A 214 -14.21 -3.57 -9.29
N THR A 215 -14.61 -3.35 -8.05
CA THR A 215 -13.73 -3.51 -6.88
C THR A 215 -13.25 -4.94 -6.64
N SER A 216 -13.92 -5.96 -7.20
CA SER A 216 -13.47 -7.36 -7.15
C SER A 216 -12.51 -7.73 -8.30
N GLY A 217 -12.17 -6.79 -9.19
CA GLY A 217 -11.29 -7.03 -10.34
C GLY A 217 -11.99 -7.65 -11.55
N ARG A 218 -13.33 -7.73 -11.54
CA ARG A 218 -14.08 -8.15 -12.73
C ARG A 218 -14.17 -7.00 -13.72
N GLN A 219 -13.84 -7.25 -14.96
CA GLN A 219 -13.96 -6.29 -16.05
C GLN A 219 -15.44 -5.92 -16.29
N ILE A 220 -15.73 -4.61 -16.25
CA ILE A 220 -17.02 -4.01 -16.62
C ILE A 220 -16.98 -3.59 -18.09
N MET A 221 -15.91 -2.89 -18.49
CA MET A 221 -15.66 -2.47 -19.87
C MET A 221 -14.20 -2.74 -20.25
N PRO A 222 -13.91 -3.27 -21.44
CA PRO A 222 -12.55 -3.49 -21.91
C PRO A 222 -11.83 -2.16 -22.18
N CYS A 223 -10.48 -2.18 -22.17
CA CYS A 223 -9.65 -1.04 -22.58
C CYS A 223 -9.76 -0.84 -24.10
N GLN A 224 -10.72 -0.05 -24.53
CA GLN A 224 -10.97 0.24 -25.95
C GLN A 224 -11.49 1.66 -26.19
N PHE A 225 -11.57 2.48 -25.14
CA PHE A 225 -12.13 3.82 -25.22
C PHE A 225 -11.04 4.86 -24.94
N ASP A 226 -11.07 5.96 -25.70
CA ASP A 226 -10.18 7.11 -25.45
C ASP A 226 -10.59 7.84 -24.17
N ARG A 227 -11.92 7.84 -23.90
CA ARG A 227 -12.48 8.50 -22.73
C ARG A 227 -13.68 7.74 -22.17
N ILE A 228 -13.83 7.75 -20.85
CA ILE A 228 -14.97 7.22 -20.08
C ILE A 228 -15.31 8.26 -19.03
N ASP A 229 -16.53 8.82 -19.10
CA ASP A 229 -17.07 9.78 -18.14
C ASP A 229 -18.35 9.23 -17.52
N PHE A 230 -18.58 9.49 -16.23
CA PHE A 230 -19.87 9.20 -15.61
C PHE A 230 -20.86 10.31 -15.95
N TYR A 231 -22.01 9.95 -16.54
CA TYR A 231 -22.97 10.90 -17.06
C TYR A 231 -24.39 10.41 -16.85
N MET A 232 -25.16 11.13 -16.05
CA MET A 232 -26.58 10.85 -15.79
C MET A 232 -26.88 9.39 -15.43
N GLY A 233 -26.10 8.82 -14.49
CA GLY A 233 -26.26 7.44 -14.02
C GLY A 233 -25.68 6.36 -14.95
N ASN A 234 -25.03 6.74 -16.05
CA ASN A 234 -24.45 5.87 -17.06
C ASN A 234 -22.99 6.29 -17.35
N TYR A 235 -22.29 5.54 -18.18
CA TYR A 235 -20.98 5.90 -18.69
C TYR A 235 -21.06 6.40 -20.13
N LEU A 236 -20.74 7.67 -20.34
CA LEU A 236 -20.50 8.25 -21.65
C LEU A 236 -19.09 7.87 -22.08
N VAL A 237 -18.98 7.12 -23.17
CA VAL A 237 -17.69 6.65 -23.71
C VAL A 237 -17.39 7.32 -25.03
N GLN A 238 -16.10 7.45 -25.35
CA GLN A 238 -15.62 8.01 -26.60
C GLN A 238 -14.64 7.05 -27.26
N LYS A 239 -14.79 6.85 -28.57
CA LYS A 239 -13.87 6.12 -29.44
C LYS A 239 -13.62 6.96 -30.70
N GLY A 240 -12.39 7.44 -30.86
CA GLY A 240 -12.11 8.52 -31.83
C GLY A 240 -12.90 9.78 -31.48
N ASN A 241 -13.61 10.31 -32.46
CA ASN A 241 -14.49 11.46 -32.25
C ASN A 241 -15.93 11.09 -31.89
N LEU A 242 -16.23 9.78 -31.86
CA LEU A 242 -17.61 9.30 -31.68
C LEU A 242 -17.88 8.88 -30.24
N LYS A 243 -19.08 9.19 -29.78
CA LYS A 243 -19.58 8.92 -28.44
C LYS A 243 -20.61 7.80 -28.45
N GLY A 244 -20.61 7.03 -27.37
CA GLY A 244 -21.58 5.99 -27.06
C GLY A 244 -21.96 6.03 -25.58
N LEU A 245 -22.91 5.20 -25.19
CA LEU A 245 -23.40 5.14 -23.82
C LEU A 245 -23.45 3.69 -23.33
N TYR A 246 -22.98 3.46 -22.11
CA TYR A 246 -23.00 2.17 -21.41
C TYR A 246 -23.63 2.35 -20.03
N ASN A 247 -24.41 1.38 -19.58
CA ASN A 247 -24.91 1.42 -18.20
C ASN A 247 -23.82 1.07 -17.18
N THR A 248 -24.13 1.16 -15.89
CA THR A 248 -23.21 0.89 -14.80
C THR A 248 -22.71 -0.56 -14.74
N ASN A 249 -23.40 -1.50 -15.38
CA ASN A 249 -22.99 -2.90 -15.52
C ASN A 249 -22.10 -3.17 -16.74
N GLY A 250 -21.80 -2.14 -17.54
CA GLY A 250 -21.01 -2.26 -18.76
C GLY A 250 -21.80 -2.80 -19.96
N ILE A 251 -23.14 -2.76 -19.90
CA ILE A 251 -23.98 -3.11 -21.03
C ILE A 251 -24.13 -1.88 -21.92
N GLN A 252 -23.86 -2.06 -23.20
CA GLN A 252 -23.98 -0.99 -24.19
C GLN A 252 -25.44 -0.57 -24.33
N ILE A 253 -25.74 0.71 -24.09
CA ILE A 253 -27.03 1.35 -24.32
C ILE A 253 -27.06 1.91 -25.74
N MET A 254 -26.01 2.62 -26.14
CA MET A 254 -25.84 3.17 -27.49
C MET A 254 -24.41 2.94 -27.98
N PRO A 255 -24.19 2.51 -29.22
CA PRO A 255 -22.85 2.34 -29.79
C PRO A 255 -22.16 3.70 -29.99
N CYS A 256 -20.81 3.67 -30.08
CA CYS A 256 -20.02 4.87 -30.44
C CYS A 256 -20.23 5.23 -31.90
N GLN A 257 -21.26 6.00 -32.18
CA GLN A 257 -21.61 6.45 -33.55
C GLN A 257 -22.13 7.89 -33.62
N PHE A 258 -22.18 8.59 -32.49
CA PHE A 258 -22.69 9.93 -32.38
C PHE A 258 -21.61 10.95 -32.10
N ASP A 259 -21.64 12.11 -32.72
CA ASP A 259 -20.75 13.23 -32.47
C ASP A 259 -21.04 13.84 -31.08
N ARG A 260 -22.33 13.83 -30.70
CA ARG A 260 -22.79 14.38 -29.42
C ARG A 260 -23.96 13.57 -28.85
N ILE A 261 -23.98 13.44 -27.53
CA ILE A 261 -25.08 12.85 -26.76
C ILE A 261 -25.33 13.78 -25.57
N ASP A 262 -26.53 14.34 -25.49
CA ASP A 262 -27.00 15.20 -24.41
C ASP A 262 -28.22 14.57 -23.74
N PHE A 263 -28.36 14.71 -22.43
CA PHE A 263 -29.55 14.29 -21.70
C PHE A 263 -30.57 15.41 -21.69
N TYR A 264 -31.79 15.12 -22.14
CA TYR A 264 -32.85 16.11 -22.25
C TYR A 264 -34.20 15.50 -21.89
N THR A 265 -34.81 15.96 -20.83
CA THR A 265 -36.16 15.55 -20.36
C THR A 265 -36.34 14.01 -20.29
N GLY A 266 -35.41 13.31 -19.61
CA GLY A 266 -35.50 11.86 -19.45
C GLY A 266 -35.03 11.02 -20.64
N ASN A 267 -34.60 11.66 -21.74
CA ASN A 267 -34.16 11.02 -22.98
C ASN A 267 -32.79 11.54 -23.40
N TYR A 268 -32.20 10.93 -24.41
CA TYR A 268 -30.91 11.32 -24.98
C TYR A 268 -31.13 11.95 -26.36
N LEU A 269 -30.80 13.24 -26.47
CA LEU A 269 -30.70 13.95 -27.75
C LEU A 269 -29.32 13.63 -28.33
N VAL A 270 -29.29 12.99 -29.50
CA VAL A 270 -28.06 12.61 -30.17
C VAL A 270 -27.84 13.39 -31.45
N GLN A 271 -26.59 13.56 -31.85
CA GLN A 271 -26.24 14.25 -33.09
C GLN A 271 -25.29 13.36 -33.93
N LYS A 272 -25.56 13.30 -35.23
CA LYS A 272 -24.73 12.67 -36.26
C LYS A 272 -24.56 13.61 -37.43
N GLY A 273 -23.37 14.17 -37.61
CA GLY A 273 -23.15 15.30 -38.52
C GLY A 273 -23.98 16.52 -38.10
N LYS A 274 -24.77 17.06 -39.02
CA LYS A 274 -25.68 18.17 -38.74
C LYS A 274 -27.09 17.73 -38.33
N LYS A 275 -27.31 16.42 -38.20
CA LYS A 275 -28.64 15.86 -37.93
C LYS A 275 -28.76 15.38 -36.49
N LYS A 276 -29.94 15.60 -35.92
CA LYS A 276 -30.30 15.19 -34.56
C LYS A 276 -31.29 14.04 -34.58
N GLY A 277 -31.24 13.20 -33.57
CA GLY A 277 -32.16 12.12 -33.26
C GLY A 277 -32.45 12.07 -31.76
N LEU A 278 -33.41 11.27 -31.37
CA LEU A 278 -33.85 11.12 -29.99
C LEU A 278 -33.92 9.64 -29.62
N TYR A 279 -33.36 9.30 -28.47
CA TYR A 279 -33.33 7.95 -27.89
C TYR A 279 -33.85 7.98 -26.46
N ASN A 280 -34.62 6.99 -26.05
CA ASN A 280 -35.06 6.90 -24.66
C ASN A 280 -33.88 6.51 -23.71
N ALA A 281 -34.14 6.50 -22.41
CA ALA A 281 -33.14 6.15 -21.40
C ALA A 281 -32.53 4.74 -21.59
N ASN A 282 -33.23 3.83 -22.24
CA ASN A 282 -32.78 2.45 -22.52
C ASN A 282 -32.07 2.31 -23.89
N GLY A 283 -31.86 3.41 -24.60
CA GLY A 283 -31.17 3.40 -25.90
C GLY A 283 -32.05 2.97 -27.07
N LYS A 284 -33.39 2.91 -26.88
CA LYS A 284 -34.31 2.66 -28.00
C LYS A 284 -34.55 3.98 -28.76
N GLU A 285 -34.39 3.95 -30.06
CA GLU A 285 -34.67 5.07 -30.94
C GLU A 285 -36.14 5.48 -30.85
N ILE A 286 -36.40 6.76 -30.56
CA ILE A 286 -37.70 7.42 -30.58
C ILE A 286 -37.84 8.17 -31.90
N MET A 287 -36.81 8.94 -32.28
CA MET A 287 -36.74 9.69 -33.53
C MET A 287 -35.37 9.48 -34.20
N PRO A 288 -35.32 9.12 -35.49
CA PRO A 288 -34.07 8.87 -36.19
C PRO A 288 -33.26 10.17 -36.40
N CYS A 289 -31.95 10.04 -36.60
CA CYS A 289 -31.06 11.18 -36.88
C CYS A 289 -31.26 11.75 -38.26
N LYS A 290 -32.35 12.48 -38.47
CA LYS A 290 -32.66 13.15 -39.73
C LYS A 290 -33.08 14.62 -39.59
N TYR A 291 -33.34 15.06 -38.36
CA TYR A 291 -33.88 16.40 -38.08
C TYR A 291 -32.77 17.44 -37.92
N LYS A 292 -33.02 18.70 -38.28
CA LYS A 292 -32.13 19.83 -37.95
C LYS A 292 -32.24 20.20 -36.49
N ASN A 293 -33.47 20.13 -35.95
CA ASN A 293 -33.74 20.40 -34.55
C ASN A 293 -34.81 19.45 -34.00
N ILE A 294 -34.74 19.16 -32.68
CA ILE A 294 -35.75 18.41 -31.94
C ILE A 294 -36.04 19.19 -30.67
N THR A 295 -37.29 19.51 -30.42
CA THR A 295 -37.79 20.26 -29.26
C THR A 295 -39.00 19.56 -28.66
N MET A 296 -39.36 19.91 -27.43
CA MET A 296 -40.57 19.46 -26.79
C MET A 296 -41.61 20.55 -26.90
N TYR A 297 -42.83 20.21 -27.41
CA TYR A 297 -43.95 21.11 -27.50
C TYR A 297 -45.19 20.42 -26.91
N ARG A 298 -45.77 21.01 -25.88
CA ARG A 298 -46.95 20.50 -25.16
C ARG A 298 -46.86 19.04 -24.72
N GLY A 299 -45.64 18.59 -24.31
CA GLY A 299 -45.41 17.23 -23.87
C GLY A 299 -45.09 16.22 -24.98
N GLU A 300 -45.07 16.65 -26.24
CA GLU A 300 -44.74 15.82 -27.41
C GLU A 300 -43.47 16.30 -28.10
N TRP A 301 -42.79 15.38 -28.81
CA TRP A 301 -41.55 15.69 -29.51
C TRP A 301 -41.83 16.24 -30.93
N LEU A 302 -41.29 17.42 -31.21
CA LEU A 302 -41.36 18.08 -32.51
C LEU A 302 -40.00 18.05 -33.20
N GLY A 303 -39.93 17.47 -34.39
CA GLY A 303 -38.73 17.43 -35.23
C GLY A 303 -38.86 18.36 -36.46
N GLU A 304 -37.90 19.27 -36.62
CA GLU A 304 -37.77 20.17 -37.77
C GLU A 304 -36.83 19.56 -38.81
N MET A 305 -37.25 19.48 -40.07
CA MET A 305 -36.49 18.90 -41.19
C MET A 305 -35.40 19.81 -41.74
#